data_8c8ce77744c43f19dd1b3d38810ccfc3
#
_entry.id   8c8ce77744c43f19dd1b3d38810ccfc3
#
_cell.length_a   1.000
_cell.length_b   1.000
_cell.length_c   1.000
_cell.angle_alpha   90.00
_cell.angle_beta   90.00
_cell.angle_gamma   90.00
#
_symmetry.space_group_name_H-M   'P 1'
#
loop_
_entity.id
_entity.type
_entity.pdbx_description
1 polymer ?
#
loop_
_entity_poly.entity_id
_entity_poly.type
_entity_poly.pdbx_seq_one_letter_code
_entity_poly.pdbx_strand_id
1 'polypeptide(L)'
;MSLIHTCYRITDIDRSVAFYEALGFQEVRRAPIRDEATNVFMNQPEDGDNPRLELTFNHGRTEPYEIGTGYGHIAITAEDLDGTLANLAQQGIEPEKPPYTVREGGNRLCFVRDPDGYRIEIIGRG
;
A
#
# COMPACT_ATOMS: atom_id res chain seq x y z
N MET A 1 17.61 -8.15 15.93
CA MET A 1 17.21 -7.77 14.57
C MET A 1 15.70 -7.76 14.44
N SER A 2 15.16 -6.85 13.64
CA SER A 2 13.74 -6.81 13.35
C SER A 2 13.54 -6.27 11.94
N LEU A 3 12.41 -6.64 11.31
CA LEU A 3 12.03 -6.07 10.03
C LEU A 3 11.51 -4.66 10.29
N ILE A 4 12.08 -3.63 9.65
CA ILE A 4 11.68 -2.24 9.88
C ILE A 4 10.64 -1.78 8.87
N HIS A 5 10.92 -1.91 7.58
CA HIS A 5 9.97 -1.51 6.54
C HIS A 5 10.21 -2.25 5.23
N THR A 6 9.22 -2.16 4.32
CA THR A 6 9.40 -2.47 2.91
C THR A 6 9.45 -1.15 2.14
N CYS A 7 10.11 -1.15 0.99
CA CYS A 7 10.26 0.06 0.18
C CYS A 7 9.69 -0.15 -1.21
N TYR A 8 8.88 0.81 -1.67
CA TYR A 8 8.36 0.86 -3.04
C TYR A 8 8.82 2.13 -3.74
N ARG A 9 9.24 1.99 -4.99
CA ARG A 9 9.51 3.14 -5.85
C ARG A 9 8.21 3.57 -6.52
N ILE A 10 7.91 4.86 -6.42
CA ILE A 10 6.66 5.43 -6.90
C ILE A 10 6.93 6.53 -7.92
N THR A 11 5.91 6.89 -8.71
CA THR A 11 6.02 7.92 -9.74
C THR A 11 5.26 9.20 -9.42
N ASP A 12 4.44 9.22 -8.36
CA ASP A 12 3.65 10.38 -7.97
C ASP A 12 3.33 10.28 -6.48
N ILE A 13 3.91 11.17 -5.69
CA ILE A 13 3.74 11.14 -4.22
C ILE A 13 2.28 11.31 -3.81
N ASP A 14 1.61 12.34 -4.32
CA ASP A 14 0.24 12.64 -3.88
C ASP A 14 -0.72 11.50 -4.19
N ARG A 15 -0.58 10.92 -5.36
CA ARG A 15 -1.42 9.79 -5.78
C ARG A 15 -1.19 8.56 -4.90
N SER A 16 0.06 8.25 -4.62
CA SER A 16 0.39 7.08 -3.80
C SER A 16 -0.01 7.29 -2.34
N VAL A 17 0.23 8.47 -1.79
CA VAL A 17 -0.18 8.78 -0.41
C VAL A 17 -1.70 8.67 -0.28
N ALA A 18 -2.46 9.21 -1.23
CA ALA A 18 -3.93 9.12 -1.19
C ALA A 18 -4.41 7.67 -1.20
N PHE A 19 -3.77 6.82 -2.01
CA PHE A 19 -4.10 5.39 -2.03
C PHE A 19 -3.87 4.73 -0.68
N TYR A 20 -2.67 4.92 -0.09
CA TYR A 20 -2.37 4.27 1.18
C TYR A 20 -3.17 4.85 2.33
N GLU A 21 -3.50 6.15 2.29
CA GLU A 21 -4.42 6.72 3.28
C GLU A 21 -5.80 6.07 3.22
N ALA A 22 -6.28 5.73 2.02
CA ALA A 22 -7.55 5.01 1.88
C ALA A 22 -7.49 3.60 2.47
N LEU A 23 -6.31 3.04 2.63
CA LEU A 23 -6.08 1.76 3.31
C LEU A 23 -5.81 1.91 4.81
N GLY A 24 -5.96 3.12 5.36
CA GLY A 24 -5.76 3.36 6.78
C GLY A 24 -4.34 3.74 7.18
N PHE A 25 -3.42 3.82 6.23
CA PHE A 25 -2.08 4.30 6.53
C PHE A 25 -2.10 5.80 6.83
N GLN A 26 -1.12 6.23 7.61
CA GLN A 26 -0.87 7.63 7.88
C GLN A 26 0.58 7.96 7.53
N GLU A 27 0.82 9.19 7.10
CA GLU A 27 2.17 9.65 6.82
C GLU A 27 2.86 9.97 8.14
N VAL A 28 4.01 9.31 8.39
CA VAL A 28 4.81 9.52 9.60
C VAL A 28 5.76 10.71 9.39
N ARG A 29 6.45 10.73 8.26
CA ARG A 29 7.37 11.81 7.93
C ARG A 29 7.81 11.73 6.47
N ARG A 30 8.42 12.81 5.98
CA ARG A 30 9.09 12.85 4.69
C ARG A 30 10.54 13.22 4.91
N ALA A 31 11.42 12.68 4.08
CA ALA A 31 12.84 12.97 4.14
C ALA A 31 13.41 13.10 2.73
N PRO A 32 14.10 14.22 2.43
CA PRO A 32 14.81 14.33 1.15
C PRO A 32 16.07 13.46 1.19
N ILE A 33 16.40 12.89 0.03
CA ILE A 33 17.67 12.20 -0.19
C ILE A 33 18.45 13.06 -1.16
N ARG A 34 19.22 14.00 -0.65
CA ARG A 34 19.89 15.03 -1.44
C ARG A 34 18.89 15.70 -2.38
N ASP A 35 19.28 16.00 -3.62
CA ASP A 35 18.39 16.52 -4.65
C ASP A 35 17.80 15.41 -5.53
N GLU A 36 18.04 14.14 -5.17
CA GLU A 36 17.76 12.99 -6.02
C GLU A 36 16.37 12.39 -5.80
N ALA A 37 15.93 12.36 -4.55
CA ALA A 37 14.70 11.65 -4.20
C ALA A 37 14.03 12.23 -2.97
N THR A 38 12.78 11.85 -2.77
CA THR A 38 12.03 12.10 -1.54
C THR A 38 11.48 10.77 -1.04
N ASN A 39 11.71 10.46 0.23
CA ASN A 39 11.11 9.31 0.88
C ASN A 39 9.91 9.77 1.70
N VAL A 40 8.78 9.08 1.53
CA VAL A 40 7.59 9.26 2.35
C VAL A 40 7.41 8.00 3.19
N PHE A 41 7.41 8.15 4.51
CA PHE A 41 7.26 7.02 5.42
C PHE A 41 5.84 6.97 5.94
N MET A 42 5.23 5.80 5.83
CA MET A 42 3.84 5.59 6.23
C MET A 42 3.71 4.35 7.12
N ASN A 43 2.69 4.32 7.94
CA ASN A 43 2.36 3.16 8.75
C ASN A 43 0.88 3.13 9.10
N GLN A 44 0.44 2.04 9.72
CA GLN A 44 -0.88 1.98 10.34
C GLN A 44 -0.78 2.59 11.75
N PRO A 45 -1.87 3.18 12.27
CA PRO A 45 -1.84 3.75 13.62
C PRO A 45 -1.36 2.76 14.70
N GLU A 46 -1.67 1.48 14.55
CA GLU A 46 -1.27 0.43 15.48
C GLU A 46 0.24 0.22 15.54
N ASP A 47 0.97 0.69 14.55
CA ASP A 47 2.43 0.56 14.50
C ASP A 47 3.16 1.63 15.32
N GLY A 48 2.42 2.58 15.89
CA GLY A 48 3.03 3.69 16.63
C GLY A 48 3.84 4.59 15.70
N ASP A 49 5.10 4.81 16.04
CA ASP A 49 6.01 5.65 15.25
C ASP A 49 6.88 4.86 14.27
N ASN A 50 6.66 3.55 14.16
CA ASN A 50 7.48 2.71 13.29
C ASN A 50 7.07 2.88 11.82
N PRO A 51 7.97 3.37 10.94
CA PRO A 51 7.65 3.49 9.51
C PRO A 51 7.69 2.10 8.87
N ARG A 52 6.54 1.55 8.54
CA ARG A 52 6.43 0.21 7.95
C ARG A 52 6.53 0.20 6.44
N LEU A 53 6.22 1.34 5.81
CA LEU A 53 6.24 1.46 4.37
C LEU A 53 7.02 2.71 3.99
N GLU A 54 8.03 2.54 3.15
CA GLU A 54 8.81 3.64 2.59
C GLU A 54 8.46 3.78 1.13
N LEU A 55 7.96 4.96 0.74
CA LEU A 55 7.66 5.27 -0.64
C LEU A 55 8.75 6.19 -1.16
N THR A 56 9.52 5.74 -2.14
CA THR A 56 10.63 6.50 -2.68
C THR A 56 10.25 7.10 -4.04
N PHE A 57 10.21 8.43 -4.10
CA PHE A 57 10.02 9.13 -5.35
C PHE A 57 11.36 9.67 -5.84
N ASN A 58 11.87 9.12 -6.94
CA ASN A 58 13.08 9.61 -7.59
C ASN A 58 12.70 10.80 -8.45
N HIS A 59 13.26 11.98 -8.13
CA HIS A 59 12.87 13.23 -8.78
C HIS A 59 13.02 13.13 -10.30
N GLY A 60 11.98 13.57 -11.01
CA GLY A 60 11.94 13.53 -12.47
C GLY A 60 11.45 12.21 -13.06
N ARG A 61 11.25 11.18 -12.25
CA ARG A 61 10.78 9.89 -12.74
C ARG A 61 9.28 9.96 -13.05
N THR A 62 8.91 9.70 -14.29
CA THR A 62 7.51 9.62 -14.73
C THR A 62 7.18 8.29 -15.37
N GLU A 63 8.19 7.56 -15.86
CA GLU A 63 7.98 6.28 -16.50
C GLU A 63 7.66 5.20 -15.46
N PRO A 64 6.69 4.30 -15.74
CA PRO A 64 6.39 3.20 -14.84
C PRO A 64 7.61 2.32 -14.57
N TYR A 65 7.67 1.75 -13.37
CA TYR A 65 8.67 0.76 -13.02
C TYR A 65 8.23 -0.63 -13.46
N GLU A 66 9.20 -1.46 -13.83
CA GLU A 66 8.95 -2.87 -14.08
C GLU A 66 9.01 -3.62 -12.75
N ILE A 67 7.88 -4.17 -12.33
CA ILE A 67 7.81 -4.92 -11.06
C ILE A 67 8.32 -6.35 -11.27
N GLY A 68 8.11 -6.90 -12.46
CA GLY A 68 8.57 -8.24 -12.80
C GLY A 68 7.72 -9.34 -12.19
N THR A 69 8.22 -10.56 -12.25
CA THR A 69 7.49 -11.76 -11.82
C THR A 69 7.94 -12.30 -10.46
N GLY A 70 8.96 -11.71 -9.86
CA GLY A 70 9.50 -12.18 -8.58
C GLY A 70 8.88 -11.55 -7.36
N TYR A 71 8.15 -10.45 -7.53
CA TYR A 71 7.49 -9.78 -6.41
C TYR A 71 6.12 -10.43 -6.16
N GLY A 72 5.81 -10.69 -4.88
CA GLY A 72 4.47 -11.12 -4.49
C GLY A 72 3.62 -9.93 -4.08
N HIS A 73 3.48 -9.73 -2.78
CA HIS A 73 2.62 -8.68 -2.23
C HIS A 73 2.98 -8.42 -0.77
N ILE A 74 2.46 -7.32 -0.24
CA ILE A 74 2.36 -7.13 1.21
C ILE A 74 0.90 -7.35 1.60
N ALA A 75 0.66 -7.68 2.87
CA ALA A 75 -0.68 -7.93 3.37
C ALA A 75 -1.01 -7.01 4.53
N ILE A 76 -2.24 -6.52 4.55
CA ILE A 76 -2.78 -5.72 5.65
C ILE A 76 -4.10 -6.35 6.09
N THR A 77 -4.51 -6.05 7.32
CA THR A 77 -5.82 -6.45 7.81
C THR A 77 -6.78 -5.26 7.77
N ALA A 78 -8.05 -5.52 7.53
CA ALA A 78 -9.08 -4.51 7.56
C ALA A 78 -10.22 -4.97 8.47
N GLU A 79 -10.60 -4.14 9.44
CA GLU A 79 -11.73 -4.45 10.32
C GLU A 79 -13.05 -4.43 9.55
N ASP A 80 -13.15 -3.57 8.55
CA ASP A 80 -14.32 -3.45 7.67
C ASP A 80 -13.86 -3.52 6.22
N LEU A 81 -13.77 -4.73 5.69
CA LEU A 81 -13.30 -4.95 4.32
C LEU A 81 -14.19 -4.24 3.29
N ASP A 82 -15.51 -4.37 3.44
CA ASP A 82 -16.44 -3.78 2.49
C ASP A 82 -16.36 -2.25 2.50
N GLY A 83 -16.23 -1.65 3.68
CA GLY A 83 -16.04 -0.20 3.80
C GLY A 83 -14.73 0.27 3.20
N THR A 84 -13.65 -0.48 3.41
CA THR A 84 -12.36 -0.17 2.81
C THR A 84 -12.45 -0.20 1.28
N LEU A 85 -13.10 -1.22 0.73
CA LEU A 85 -13.27 -1.32 -0.72
C LEU A 85 -14.13 -0.19 -1.28
N ALA A 86 -15.15 0.23 -0.53
CA ALA A 86 -15.98 1.37 -0.93
C ALA A 86 -15.15 2.66 -1.00
N ASN A 87 -14.25 2.87 -0.05
CA ASN A 87 -13.35 4.03 -0.06
C ASN A 87 -12.40 4.00 -1.27
N LEU A 88 -11.85 2.84 -1.56
CA LEU A 88 -10.97 2.68 -2.71
C LEU A 88 -11.72 2.91 -4.03
N ALA A 89 -12.96 2.46 -4.11
CA ALA A 89 -13.79 2.65 -5.31
C ALA A 89 -13.98 4.13 -5.63
N GLN A 90 -14.04 5.00 -4.62
CA GLN A 90 -14.15 6.44 -4.82
C GLN A 90 -12.92 7.02 -5.52
N GLN A 91 -11.79 6.34 -5.44
CA GLN A 91 -10.56 6.71 -6.14
C GLN A 91 -10.40 5.95 -7.46
N GLY A 92 -11.41 5.18 -7.87
CA GLY A 92 -11.34 4.36 -9.08
C GLY A 92 -10.53 3.08 -8.91
N ILE A 93 -10.28 2.65 -7.68
CA ILE A 93 -9.52 1.44 -7.39
C ILE A 93 -10.50 0.30 -7.11
N GLU A 94 -10.41 -0.76 -7.90
CA GLU A 94 -11.21 -1.96 -7.72
C GLU A 94 -10.32 -3.16 -7.42
N PRO A 95 -10.79 -4.15 -6.64
CA PRO A 95 -10.00 -5.36 -6.42
C PRO A 95 -9.87 -6.17 -7.70
N GLU A 96 -8.82 -6.99 -7.78
CA GLU A 96 -8.59 -7.86 -8.94
C GLU A 96 -9.78 -8.78 -9.20
N LYS A 97 -10.41 -9.23 -8.13
CA LYS A 97 -11.69 -9.95 -8.16
C LYS A 97 -12.41 -9.73 -6.83
N PRO A 98 -13.71 -10.01 -6.77
CA PRO A 98 -14.46 -9.81 -5.51
C PRO A 98 -13.84 -10.58 -4.35
N PRO A 99 -14.04 -10.12 -3.10
CA PRO A 99 -13.51 -10.82 -1.94
C PRO A 99 -13.91 -12.30 -1.90
N TYR A 100 -12.97 -13.13 -1.47
CA TYR A 100 -13.16 -14.59 -1.42
C TYR A 100 -12.40 -15.15 -0.23
N THR A 101 -12.62 -16.42 0.08
CA THR A 101 -11.87 -17.15 1.10
C THR A 101 -11.01 -18.20 0.42
N VAL A 102 -9.79 -18.40 0.96
CA VAL A 102 -8.87 -19.43 0.45
C VAL A 102 -9.28 -20.80 0.98
N ARG A 103 -9.86 -20.83 2.18
CA ARG A 103 -10.32 -22.06 2.81
C ARG A 103 -11.68 -21.80 3.47
N GLU A 104 -12.47 -22.87 3.56
CA GLU A 104 -13.77 -22.80 4.18
C GLU A 104 -13.67 -22.30 5.62
N GLY A 105 -14.52 -21.35 5.99
CA GLY A 105 -14.52 -20.74 7.32
C GLY A 105 -13.41 -19.75 7.57
N GLY A 106 -12.55 -19.49 6.57
CA GLY A 106 -11.48 -18.50 6.70
C GLY A 106 -11.97 -17.08 6.51
N ASN A 107 -11.08 -16.12 6.76
CA ASN A 107 -11.37 -14.71 6.53
C ASN A 107 -11.47 -14.43 5.03
N ARG A 108 -12.35 -13.49 4.68
CA ARG A 108 -12.40 -13.01 3.30
C ARG A 108 -11.18 -12.14 3.03
N LEU A 109 -10.67 -12.21 1.82
CA LEU A 109 -9.56 -11.38 1.38
C LEU A 109 -9.74 -10.97 -0.07
N CYS A 110 -8.99 -9.98 -0.49
CA CYS A 110 -8.89 -9.59 -1.89
C CYS A 110 -7.55 -8.94 -2.14
N PHE A 111 -7.23 -8.75 -3.40
CA PHE A 111 -6.01 -8.07 -3.83
C PHE A 111 -6.37 -6.81 -4.59
N VAL A 112 -5.69 -5.73 -4.26
CA VAL A 112 -5.75 -4.48 -5.02
C VAL A 112 -4.34 -4.13 -5.51
N ARG A 113 -4.25 -3.25 -6.49
CA ARG A 113 -2.97 -2.74 -6.95
C ARG A 113 -2.89 -1.26 -6.63
N ASP A 114 -1.75 -0.84 -6.11
CA ASP A 114 -1.51 0.57 -5.87
C ASP A 114 -1.32 1.31 -7.21
N PRO A 115 -1.21 2.66 -7.21
CA PRO A 115 -1.10 3.40 -8.48
C PRO A 115 0.10 3.02 -9.35
N ASP A 116 1.14 2.43 -8.78
CA ASP A 116 2.33 1.99 -9.51
C ASP A 116 2.31 0.50 -9.84
N GLY A 117 1.23 -0.20 -9.47
CA GLY A 117 1.05 -1.61 -9.79
C GLY A 117 1.49 -2.58 -8.70
N TYR A 118 1.94 -2.10 -7.55
CA TYR A 118 2.31 -2.98 -6.43
C TYR A 118 1.06 -3.62 -5.85
N ARG A 119 1.13 -4.92 -5.65
CA ARG A 119 0.00 -5.73 -5.21
C ARG A 119 -0.13 -5.72 -3.70
N ILE A 120 -1.33 -5.48 -3.19
CA ILE A 120 -1.63 -5.43 -1.76
C ILE A 120 -2.74 -6.42 -1.47
N GLU A 121 -2.50 -7.33 -0.53
CA GLU A 121 -3.55 -8.22 -0.02
C GLU A 121 -4.26 -7.54 1.13
N ILE A 122 -5.59 -7.52 1.09
CA ILE A 122 -6.41 -6.98 2.18
C ILE A 122 -7.19 -8.14 2.77
N ILE A 123 -6.92 -8.43 4.04
CA ILE A 123 -7.55 -9.55 4.76
C ILE A 123 -8.57 -8.98 5.72
N GLY A 124 -9.86 -9.32 5.50
CA GLY A 124 -10.92 -8.87 6.39
C GLY A 124 -10.88 -9.60 7.72
N ARG A 125 -11.11 -8.88 8.81
CA ARG A 125 -11.29 -9.46 10.14
C ARG A 125 -12.75 -9.46 10.52
N GLY A 126 -13.16 -10.49 11.16
CA GLY A 126 -14.53 -10.65 11.64
C GLY A 126 -15.43 -11.20 10.59
#